data_95415cf77b9132bedf9f6717e2853416
#
_entry.id   95415cf77b9132bedf9f6717e2853416
#
_cell.length_a   1.000
_cell.length_b   1.000
_cell.length_c   1.000
_cell.angle_alpha   90.00
_cell.angle_beta   90.00
_cell.angle_gamma   90.00
#
_symmetry.space_group_name_H-M   'P 1'
#
loop_
_entity.id
_entity.type
_entity.pdbx_description
1 polymer ?
#
loop_
_entity_poly.entity_id
_entity_poly.type
_entity_poly.pdbx_seq_one_letter_code
_entity_poly.pdbx_strand_id
1 'polypeptide(L)'
;KKSDLYTVGTIAVIKQILRLPGDNMRILVEGQSRAEMVDCIQSEPYLFARVEEIEVPAYNKAHPRVQALLRQAHGAYEQFVDLAAKNLQDGLLQVISSDDAGFVADFIGQNSSIPYPDKQKLLEQAHPVKRLELAVKLLAKELEILELENEISEKVQQNVNKGQRDYYLREQMHVIREELGEEDDE
;
A
#
# COMPACT_ATOMS: atom_id res chain seq x y z
N LYS A 1 -1.20 20.24 -18.09
CA LYS A 1 -1.65 19.93 -19.49
C LYS A 1 -2.52 18.68 -19.47
N LYS A 2 -3.40 18.49 -20.46
CA LYS A 2 -4.25 17.28 -20.58
C LYS A 2 -3.42 15.99 -20.55
N SER A 3 -2.20 16.04 -21.09
CA SER A 3 -1.24 14.91 -21.09
C SER A 3 -0.73 14.49 -19.72
N ASP A 4 -0.96 15.31 -18.69
CA ASP A 4 -0.41 15.07 -17.34
C ASP A 4 -1.47 14.48 -16.41
N LEU A 5 -2.67 14.22 -16.94
CA LEU A 5 -3.80 13.64 -16.22
C LEU A 5 -4.12 12.24 -16.76
N TYR A 6 -4.49 11.34 -15.88
CA TYR A 6 -5.11 10.09 -16.27
C TYR A 6 -6.54 10.33 -16.77
N THR A 7 -7.00 9.49 -17.68
CA THR A 7 -8.36 9.59 -18.24
C THR A 7 -9.42 9.09 -17.29
N VAL A 8 -9.10 8.08 -16.49
CA VAL A 8 -10.01 7.54 -15.48
C VAL A 8 -9.68 8.12 -14.10
N GLY A 9 -10.69 8.63 -13.45
CA GLY A 9 -10.62 9.19 -12.12
C GLY A 9 -11.81 8.79 -11.24
N THR A 10 -11.93 9.47 -10.13
CA THR A 10 -13.00 9.24 -9.14
C THR A 10 -13.79 10.52 -8.93
N ILE A 11 -15.11 10.46 -9.06
CA ILE A 11 -16.03 11.49 -8.58
C ILE A 11 -16.07 11.39 -7.07
N ALA A 12 -15.78 12.49 -6.39
CA ALA A 12 -15.69 12.51 -4.94
C ALA A 12 -16.45 13.70 -4.34
N VAL A 13 -16.95 13.52 -3.13
CA VAL A 13 -17.55 14.59 -2.33
C VAL A 13 -16.52 15.13 -1.34
N ILE A 14 -16.39 16.45 -1.29
CA ILE A 14 -15.56 17.13 -0.29
C ILE A 14 -16.33 17.13 1.04
N LYS A 15 -15.80 16.40 2.03
CA LYS A 15 -16.39 16.32 3.38
C LYS A 15 -15.87 17.43 4.28
N GLN A 16 -14.60 17.76 4.18
CA GLN A 16 -13.98 18.75 5.05
C GLN A 16 -12.79 19.42 4.38
N ILE A 17 -12.63 20.71 4.62
CA ILE A 17 -11.47 21.49 4.20
C ILE A 17 -10.84 22.09 5.45
N LEU A 18 -9.56 21.78 5.69
CA LEU A 18 -8.75 22.34 6.78
C LEU A 18 -7.67 23.22 6.18
N ARG A 19 -7.61 24.47 6.63
CA ARG A 19 -6.50 25.38 6.29
C ARG A 19 -5.35 25.13 7.27
N LEU A 20 -4.17 24.93 6.71
CA LEU A 20 -2.94 24.73 7.47
C LEU A 20 -2.04 25.98 7.34
N PRO A 21 -1.10 26.22 8.25
CA PRO A 21 -0.11 27.30 8.13
C PRO A 21 0.67 27.19 6.81
N GLY A 22 0.99 28.33 6.17
CA GLY A 22 1.80 28.39 4.95
C GLY A 22 1.04 28.10 3.67
N ASP A 23 -0.20 28.59 3.53
CA ASP A 23 -1.07 28.45 2.34
C ASP A 23 -1.36 26.99 1.90
N ASN A 24 -1.15 26.04 2.79
CA ASN A 24 -1.48 24.65 2.56
C ASN A 24 -2.93 24.36 2.98
N MET A 25 -3.60 23.50 2.20
CA MET A 25 -4.94 23.02 2.53
C MET A 25 -4.93 21.49 2.61
N ARG A 26 -5.59 20.96 3.62
CA ARG A 26 -5.93 19.53 3.70
C ARG A 26 -7.41 19.37 3.39
N ILE A 27 -7.70 18.53 2.40
CA ILE A 27 -9.06 18.25 1.97
C ILE A 27 -9.34 16.79 2.27
N LEU A 28 -10.44 16.53 3.00
CA LEU A 28 -10.98 15.19 3.18
C LEU A 28 -12.05 14.98 2.12
N VAL A 29 -11.85 13.98 1.28
CA VAL A 29 -12.76 13.61 0.20
C VAL A 29 -13.27 12.19 0.40
N GLU A 30 -14.49 11.93 -0.06
CA GLU A 30 -15.11 10.62 -0.12
C GLU A 30 -15.42 10.28 -1.58
N GLY A 31 -14.76 9.23 -2.10
CA GLY A 31 -15.00 8.74 -3.46
C GLY A 31 -16.40 8.13 -3.58
N GLN A 32 -17.10 8.44 -4.65
CA GLN A 32 -18.46 7.93 -4.93
C GLN A 32 -18.49 6.96 -6.09
N SER A 33 -18.00 7.39 -7.25
CA SER A 33 -18.03 6.60 -8.48
C SER A 33 -16.78 6.81 -9.32
N ARG A 34 -16.52 5.86 -10.21
CA ARG A 34 -15.49 5.98 -11.23
C ARG A 34 -16.04 6.79 -12.39
N ALA A 35 -15.19 7.60 -12.98
CA ALA A 35 -15.56 8.37 -14.17
C ALA A 35 -14.40 8.45 -15.14
N GLU A 36 -14.74 8.50 -16.41
CA GLU A 36 -13.80 8.76 -17.50
C GLU A 36 -13.91 10.20 -17.97
N MET A 37 -12.76 10.86 -18.14
CA MET A 37 -12.68 12.21 -18.66
C MET A 37 -12.83 12.18 -20.18
N VAL A 38 -13.97 12.64 -20.67
CA VAL A 38 -14.27 12.76 -22.09
C VAL A 38 -13.52 13.93 -22.71
N ASP A 39 -13.60 15.08 -22.07
CA ASP A 39 -13.00 16.32 -22.58
C ASP A 39 -12.56 17.26 -21.46
N CYS A 40 -11.47 17.98 -21.68
CA CYS A 40 -11.00 19.04 -20.81
C CYS A 40 -11.44 20.38 -21.38
N ILE A 41 -12.45 20.99 -20.78
CA ILE A 41 -13.09 22.21 -21.27
C ILE A 41 -12.24 23.43 -20.94
N GLN A 42 -11.60 23.44 -19.76
CA GLN A 42 -10.84 24.59 -19.26
C GLN A 42 -9.62 24.12 -18.47
N SER A 43 -8.51 24.84 -18.62
CA SER A 43 -7.27 24.57 -17.86
C SER A 43 -6.91 25.68 -16.87
N GLU A 44 -7.42 26.89 -17.04
CA GLU A 44 -7.15 28.04 -16.18
C GLU A 44 -8.46 28.78 -15.85
N PRO A 45 -8.64 29.31 -14.61
CA PRO A 45 -7.76 29.26 -13.44
C PRO A 45 -7.78 27.92 -12.68
N TYR A 46 -8.63 27.01 -13.08
CA TYR A 46 -8.74 25.64 -12.56
C TYR A 46 -9.09 24.68 -13.70
N LEU A 47 -8.77 23.41 -13.51
CA LEU A 47 -9.14 22.38 -14.47
C LEU A 47 -10.65 22.12 -14.41
N PHE A 48 -11.30 22.22 -15.56
CA PHE A 48 -12.70 21.88 -15.73
C PHE A 48 -12.87 20.89 -16.87
N ALA A 49 -13.43 19.73 -16.57
CA ALA A 49 -13.57 18.64 -17.51
C ALA A 49 -15.00 18.08 -17.53
N ARG A 50 -15.40 17.58 -18.69
CA ARG A 50 -16.60 16.77 -18.84
C ARG A 50 -16.20 15.31 -18.57
N VAL A 51 -16.94 14.68 -17.66
CA VAL A 51 -16.71 13.29 -17.26
C VAL A 51 -17.98 12.48 -17.44
N GLU A 52 -17.83 11.20 -17.72
CA GLU A 52 -18.92 10.23 -17.79
C GLU A 52 -18.67 9.14 -16.75
N GLU A 53 -19.72 8.79 -15.99
CA GLU A 53 -19.59 7.72 -15.00
C GLU A 53 -19.40 6.37 -15.67
N ILE A 54 -18.48 5.58 -15.14
CA ILE A 54 -18.21 4.24 -15.64
C ILE A 54 -19.18 3.28 -14.97
N GLU A 55 -20.02 2.62 -15.78
CA GLU A 55 -20.91 1.58 -15.29
C GLU A 55 -20.11 0.37 -14.78
N VAL A 56 -20.50 -0.12 -13.59
CA VAL A 56 -19.92 -1.30 -12.99
C VAL A 56 -20.65 -2.54 -13.50
N PRO A 57 -19.98 -3.43 -14.27
CA PRO A 57 -20.62 -4.64 -14.79
C PRO A 57 -21.08 -5.56 -13.66
N ALA A 58 -22.30 -6.07 -13.80
CA ALA A 58 -22.83 -7.07 -12.88
C ALA A 58 -22.06 -8.39 -13.01
N TYR A 59 -21.91 -9.10 -11.89
CA TYR A 59 -21.28 -10.41 -11.84
C TYR A 59 -22.00 -11.33 -10.85
N ASN A 60 -21.82 -12.64 -11.01
CA ASN A 60 -22.39 -13.62 -10.09
C ASN A 60 -21.45 -13.85 -8.90
N LYS A 61 -21.81 -13.29 -7.75
CA LYS A 61 -21.05 -13.43 -6.49
C LYS A 61 -20.93 -14.88 -6.02
N ALA A 62 -21.93 -15.72 -6.28
CA ALA A 62 -21.94 -17.12 -5.86
C ALA A 62 -21.13 -18.05 -6.81
N HIS A 63 -20.56 -17.51 -7.89
CA HIS A 63 -19.78 -18.34 -8.81
C HIS A 63 -18.54 -18.89 -8.11
N PRO A 64 -18.24 -20.21 -8.19
CA PRO A 64 -17.12 -20.83 -7.45
C PRO A 64 -15.77 -20.17 -7.68
N ARG A 65 -15.49 -19.70 -8.91
CA ARG A 65 -14.24 -18.97 -9.22
C ARG A 65 -14.14 -17.65 -8.46
N VAL A 66 -15.25 -16.92 -8.31
CA VAL A 66 -15.28 -15.66 -7.57
C VAL A 66 -15.04 -15.92 -6.09
N GLN A 67 -15.68 -16.94 -5.52
CA GLN A 67 -15.49 -17.35 -4.15
C GLN A 67 -14.05 -17.81 -3.86
N ALA A 68 -13.43 -18.56 -4.78
CA ALA A 68 -12.03 -18.95 -4.64
C ALA A 68 -11.09 -17.74 -4.68
N LEU A 69 -11.36 -16.81 -5.57
CA LEU A 69 -10.57 -15.56 -5.69
C LEU A 69 -10.69 -14.67 -4.46
N LEU A 70 -11.89 -14.55 -3.88
CA LEU A 70 -12.11 -13.82 -2.62
C LEU A 70 -11.32 -14.46 -1.47
N ARG A 71 -11.34 -15.79 -1.32
CA ARG A 71 -10.55 -16.49 -0.30
C ARG A 71 -9.05 -16.24 -0.49
N GLN A 72 -8.57 -16.27 -1.73
CA GLN A 72 -7.18 -15.96 -2.04
C GLN A 72 -6.82 -14.51 -1.67
N ALA A 73 -7.70 -13.56 -1.99
CA ALA A 73 -7.52 -12.15 -1.65
C ALA A 73 -7.48 -11.92 -0.13
N HIS A 74 -8.38 -12.57 0.61
CA HIS A 74 -8.42 -12.50 2.07
C HIS A 74 -7.12 -13.03 2.69
N GLY A 75 -6.67 -14.23 2.29
CA GLY A 75 -5.43 -14.81 2.81
C GLY A 75 -4.19 -13.98 2.45
N ALA A 76 -4.11 -13.45 1.22
CA ALA A 76 -3.01 -12.58 0.82
C ALA A 76 -3.00 -11.25 1.60
N TYR A 77 -4.17 -10.68 1.86
CA TYR A 77 -4.25 -9.43 2.65
C TYR A 77 -3.93 -9.66 4.13
N GLU A 78 -4.31 -10.80 4.70
CA GLU A 78 -3.93 -11.22 6.06
C GLU A 78 -2.39 -11.30 6.19
N GLN A 79 -1.72 -11.99 5.26
CA GLN A 79 -0.26 -12.06 5.21
C GLN A 79 0.38 -10.67 5.07
N PHE A 80 -0.21 -9.79 4.26
CA PHE A 80 0.27 -8.41 4.11
C PHE A 80 0.20 -7.63 5.42
N VAL A 81 -0.89 -7.74 6.17
CA VAL A 81 -1.06 -7.08 7.46
C VAL A 81 -0.02 -7.57 8.47
N ASP A 82 0.23 -8.88 8.52
CA ASP A 82 1.20 -9.49 9.41
C ASP A 82 2.64 -9.04 9.09
N LEU A 83 3.04 -9.06 7.81
CA LEU A 83 4.39 -8.66 7.40
C LEU A 83 4.65 -7.16 7.49
N ALA A 84 3.65 -6.34 7.17
CA ALA A 84 3.79 -4.89 7.18
C ALA A 84 3.84 -4.28 8.58
N ALA A 85 3.63 -5.07 9.65
CA ALA A 85 3.60 -4.64 11.06
C ALA A 85 2.76 -3.37 11.30
N LYS A 86 1.76 -3.14 10.46
CA LYS A 86 0.86 -1.98 10.54
C LYS A 86 -0.35 -2.33 11.39
N ASN A 87 -0.81 -1.40 12.24
CA ASN A 87 -2.06 -1.52 12.97
C ASN A 87 -3.28 -1.39 12.03
N LEU A 88 -3.42 -2.37 11.10
CA LEU A 88 -4.50 -2.44 10.11
C LEU A 88 -5.60 -3.44 10.52
N GLN A 89 -5.67 -3.81 11.79
CA GLN A 89 -6.61 -4.84 12.27
C GLN A 89 -8.09 -4.50 11.99
N ASP A 90 -8.49 -3.24 12.16
CA ASP A 90 -9.86 -2.81 11.85
C ASP A 90 -10.19 -2.96 10.35
N GLY A 91 -9.22 -2.69 9.49
CA GLY A 91 -9.35 -2.86 8.04
C GLY A 91 -9.39 -4.34 7.63
N LEU A 92 -8.66 -5.20 8.30
CA LEU A 92 -8.63 -6.64 8.04
C LEU A 92 -10.03 -7.27 8.22
N LEU A 93 -10.73 -6.93 9.30
CA LEU A 93 -12.08 -7.42 9.55
C LEU A 93 -13.07 -7.00 8.45
N GLN A 94 -12.95 -5.79 7.92
CA GLN A 94 -13.79 -5.31 6.82
C GLN A 94 -13.57 -6.11 5.53
N VAL A 95 -12.33 -6.43 5.21
CA VAL A 95 -11.98 -7.23 4.02
C VAL A 95 -12.48 -8.65 4.16
N ILE A 96 -12.15 -9.34 5.25
CA ILE A 96 -12.47 -10.76 5.46
C ILE A 96 -13.99 -10.99 5.51
N SER A 97 -14.75 -10.03 6.02
CA SER A 97 -16.22 -10.13 6.10
C SER A 97 -16.95 -9.80 4.80
N SER A 98 -16.26 -9.25 3.79
CA SER A 98 -16.89 -8.83 2.54
C SER A 98 -16.89 -9.94 1.50
N ASP A 99 -18.05 -10.13 0.85
CA ASP A 99 -18.25 -10.99 -0.33
C ASP A 99 -18.26 -10.21 -1.65
N ASP A 100 -17.99 -8.91 -1.60
CA ASP A 100 -17.97 -8.03 -2.77
C ASP A 100 -16.57 -7.92 -3.36
N ALA A 101 -16.39 -8.51 -4.56
CA ALA A 101 -15.11 -8.51 -5.25
C ALA A 101 -14.59 -7.11 -5.58
N GLY A 102 -15.49 -6.16 -5.88
CA GLY A 102 -15.15 -4.78 -6.16
C GLY A 102 -14.63 -4.06 -4.93
N PHE A 103 -15.36 -4.19 -3.82
CA PHE A 103 -14.97 -3.62 -2.54
C PHE A 103 -13.62 -4.15 -2.06
N VAL A 104 -13.43 -5.48 -2.06
CA VAL A 104 -12.18 -6.10 -1.62
C VAL A 104 -10.99 -5.63 -2.47
N ALA A 105 -11.16 -5.56 -3.80
CA ALA A 105 -10.11 -5.07 -4.69
C ALA A 105 -9.73 -3.60 -4.42
N ASP A 106 -10.72 -2.74 -4.24
CA ASP A 106 -10.52 -1.31 -3.98
C ASP A 106 -9.88 -1.10 -2.61
N PHE A 107 -10.32 -1.87 -1.61
CA PHE A 107 -9.74 -1.82 -0.27
C PHE A 107 -8.27 -2.24 -0.25
N ILE A 108 -7.91 -3.33 -0.92
CA ILE A 108 -6.51 -3.76 -1.10
C ILE A 108 -5.71 -2.64 -1.78
N GLY A 109 -6.21 -2.08 -2.88
CA GLY A 109 -5.54 -1.00 -3.60
C GLY A 109 -5.29 0.24 -2.75
N GLN A 110 -6.23 0.59 -1.89
CA GLN A 110 -6.13 1.75 -1.00
C GLN A 110 -5.14 1.54 0.14
N ASN A 111 -5.18 0.37 0.79
CA ASN A 111 -4.51 0.15 2.08
C ASN A 111 -3.18 -0.60 1.97
N SER A 112 -2.81 -1.09 0.78
CA SER A 112 -1.50 -1.70 0.55
C SER A 112 -0.47 -0.72 0.01
N SER A 113 0.82 -1.11 0.05
CA SER A 113 1.94 -0.30 -0.41
C SER A 113 2.13 -0.36 -1.94
N ILE A 114 1.14 -0.87 -2.68
CA ILE A 114 1.17 -0.94 -4.15
C ILE A 114 1.55 0.42 -4.74
N PRO A 115 2.49 0.48 -5.72
CA PRO A 115 2.90 1.70 -6.37
C PRO A 115 1.75 2.44 -7.06
N TYR A 116 1.80 3.77 -7.05
CA TYR A 116 0.76 4.64 -7.61
C TYR A 116 0.33 4.28 -9.05
N PRO A 117 1.24 3.97 -10.01
CA PRO A 117 0.83 3.60 -11.36
C PRO A 117 0.00 2.30 -11.42
N ASP A 118 0.25 1.37 -10.49
CA ASP A 118 -0.50 0.12 -10.40
C ASP A 118 -1.85 0.32 -9.68
N LYS A 119 -1.93 1.24 -8.72
CA LYS A 119 -3.23 1.69 -8.15
C LYS A 119 -4.12 2.31 -9.22
N GLN A 120 -3.54 3.06 -10.15
CA GLN A 120 -4.27 3.62 -11.29
C GLN A 120 -4.83 2.52 -12.20
N LYS A 121 -4.07 1.46 -12.48
CA LYS A 121 -4.56 0.30 -13.25
C LYS A 121 -5.74 -0.40 -12.58
N LEU A 122 -5.74 -0.46 -11.23
CA LEU A 122 -6.89 -0.96 -10.47
C LEU A 122 -8.10 -0.06 -10.62
N LEU A 123 -7.91 1.25 -10.60
CA LEU A 123 -8.97 2.23 -10.79
C LEU A 123 -9.60 2.11 -12.19
N GLU A 124 -8.78 1.92 -13.22
CA GLU A 124 -9.19 1.79 -14.62
C GLU A 124 -9.95 0.48 -14.91
N GLN A 125 -9.78 -0.55 -14.07
CA GLN A 125 -10.46 -1.81 -14.26
C GLN A 125 -11.91 -1.75 -13.74
N ALA A 126 -12.86 -1.50 -14.66
CA ALA A 126 -14.28 -1.37 -14.31
C ALA A 126 -14.89 -2.67 -13.78
N HIS A 127 -14.53 -3.83 -14.35
CA HIS A 127 -15.13 -5.11 -13.97
C HIS A 127 -14.63 -5.61 -12.60
N PRO A 128 -15.51 -5.79 -11.59
CA PRO A 128 -15.11 -6.08 -10.20
C PRO A 128 -14.22 -7.34 -10.06
N VAL A 129 -14.57 -8.43 -10.73
CA VAL A 129 -13.82 -9.69 -10.64
C VAL A 129 -12.43 -9.57 -11.26
N LYS A 130 -12.31 -8.91 -12.43
CA LYS A 130 -11.01 -8.68 -13.08
C LYS A 130 -10.14 -7.73 -12.25
N ARG A 131 -10.76 -6.75 -11.60
CA ARG A 131 -10.08 -5.85 -10.67
C ARG A 131 -9.54 -6.59 -9.46
N LEU A 132 -10.34 -7.53 -8.91
CA LEU A 132 -9.87 -8.39 -7.81
C LEU A 132 -8.73 -9.31 -8.23
N GLU A 133 -8.79 -9.92 -9.44
CA GLU A 133 -7.68 -10.71 -9.99
C GLU A 133 -6.39 -9.86 -10.09
N LEU A 134 -6.52 -8.61 -10.55
CA LEU A 134 -5.38 -7.69 -10.64
C LEU A 134 -4.87 -7.30 -9.25
N ALA A 135 -5.76 -6.99 -8.30
CA ALA A 135 -5.40 -6.64 -6.94
C ALA A 135 -4.62 -7.76 -6.24
N VAL A 136 -5.09 -9.00 -6.34
CA VAL A 136 -4.38 -10.18 -5.79
C VAL A 136 -3.00 -10.36 -6.41
N LYS A 137 -2.89 -10.17 -7.73
CA LYS A 137 -1.59 -10.27 -8.42
C LYS A 137 -0.62 -9.18 -7.98
N LEU A 138 -1.09 -7.95 -7.79
CA LEU A 138 -0.25 -6.84 -7.33
C LEU A 138 0.14 -7.02 -5.86
N LEU A 139 -0.79 -7.46 -5.03
CA LEU A 139 -0.54 -7.74 -3.63
C LEU A 139 0.48 -8.87 -3.44
N ALA A 140 0.42 -9.92 -4.27
CA ALA A 140 1.40 -11.00 -4.24
C ALA A 140 2.83 -10.51 -4.52
N LYS A 141 3.01 -9.58 -5.47
CA LYS A 141 4.31 -8.96 -5.72
C LYS A 141 4.79 -8.11 -4.54
N GLU A 142 3.87 -7.41 -3.90
CA GLU A 142 4.19 -6.60 -2.72
C GLU A 142 4.61 -7.48 -1.53
N LEU A 143 3.96 -8.62 -1.36
CA LEU A 143 4.35 -9.61 -0.36
C LEU A 143 5.78 -10.12 -0.56
N GLU A 144 6.14 -10.48 -1.80
CA GLU A 144 7.51 -10.90 -2.13
C GLU A 144 8.55 -9.81 -1.76
N ILE A 145 8.23 -8.54 -2.00
CA ILE A 145 9.11 -7.41 -1.65
C ILE A 145 9.22 -7.28 -0.14
N LEU A 146 8.11 -7.31 0.59
CA LEU A 146 8.07 -7.20 2.05
C LEU A 146 8.81 -8.34 2.74
N GLU A 147 8.70 -9.56 2.23
CA GLU A 147 9.45 -10.71 2.74
C GLU A 147 10.97 -10.49 2.59
N LEU A 148 11.41 -10.00 1.43
CA LEU A 148 12.81 -9.67 1.19
C LEU A 148 13.30 -8.50 2.06
N GLU A 149 12.50 -7.46 2.24
CA GLU A 149 12.83 -6.33 3.12
C GLU A 149 13.00 -6.79 4.56
N ASN A 150 12.11 -7.65 5.06
CA ASN A 150 12.20 -8.22 6.40
C ASN A 150 13.45 -9.10 6.55
N GLU A 151 13.76 -9.96 5.58
CA GLU A 151 14.98 -10.79 5.59
C GLU A 151 16.25 -9.92 5.61
N ILE A 152 16.30 -8.86 4.81
CA ILE A 152 17.42 -7.92 4.79
C ILE A 152 17.53 -7.21 6.14
N SER A 153 16.43 -6.73 6.70
CA SER A 153 16.38 -6.05 7.99
C SER A 153 16.89 -6.94 9.12
N GLU A 154 16.47 -8.21 9.16
CA GLU A 154 16.93 -9.18 10.13
C GLU A 154 18.45 -9.43 10.01
N LYS A 155 18.96 -9.60 8.79
CA LYS A 155 20.41 -9.79 8.56
C LYS A 155 21.23 -8.57 9.00
N VAL A 156 20.73 -7.36 8.69
CA VAL A 156 21.38 -6.12 9.13
C VAL A 156 21.40 -6.04 10.66
N GLN A 157 20.27 -6.32 11.32
CA GLN A 157 20.19 -6.30 12.77
C GLN A 157 21.12 -7.33 13.43
N GLN A 158 21.22 -8.54 12.88
CA GLN A 158 22.15 -9.57 13.34
C GLN A 158 23.60 -9.12 13.22
N ASN A 159 23.99 -8.49 12.09
CA ASN A 159 25.34 -7.97 11.88
C ASN A 159 25.68 -6.81 12.84
N VAL A 160 24.72 -5.89 13.06
CA VAL A 160 24.88 -4.80 14.03
C VAL A 160 25.07 -5.36 15.44
N ASN A 161 24.23 -6.30 15.86
CA ASN A 161 24.34 -6.93 17.17
C ASN A 161 25.69 -7.66 17.36
N LYS A 162 26.14 -8.37 16.30
CA LYS A 162 27.44 -9.03 16.31
C LYS A 162 28.59 -8.03 16.44
N GLY A 163 28.56 -6.94 15.66
CA GLY A 163 29.57 -5.88 15.70
C GLY A 163 29.64 -5.20 17.07
N GLN A 164 28.49 -4.90 17.69
CA GLN A 164 28.41 -4.33 19.04
C GLN A 164 28.99 -5.28 20.09
N ARG A 165 28.66 -6.56 19.98
CA ARG A 165 29.20 -7.60 20.89
C ARG A 165 30.71 -7.74 20.75
N ASP A 166 31.22 -7.79 19.52
CA ASP A 166 32.66 -7.91 19.23
C ASP A 166 33.42 -6.67 19.76
N TYR A 167 32.85 -5.46 19.57
CA TYR A 167 33.40 -4.23 20.15
C TYR A 167 33.44 -4.29 21.67
N TYR A 168 32.34 -4.65 22.31
CA TYR A 168 32.26 -4.76 23.77
C TYR A 168 33.27 -5.77 24.35
N LEU A 169 33.42 -6.92 23.70
CA LEU A 169 34.40 -7.93 24.12
C LEU A 169 35.85 -7.45 23.99
N ARG A 170 36.15 -6.70 22.91
CA ARG A 170 37.49 -6.10 22.73
C ARG A 170 37.80 -5.06 23.79
N GLU A 171 36.80 -4.23 24.10
CA GLU A 171 36.95 -3.21 25.14
C GLU A 171 37.16 -3.84 26.54
N GLN A 172 36.40 -4.91 26.83
CA GLN A 172 36.63 -5.65 28.08
C GLN A 172 38.05 -6.27 28.11
N MET A 173 38.50 -6.82 27.02
CA MET A 173 39.86 -7.36 26.96
C MET A 173 40.91 -6.27 27.15
N HIS A 174 40.72 -5.11 26.59
CA HIS A 174 41.62 -3.96 26.77
C HIS A 174 41.69 -3.54 28.24
N VAL A 175 40.55 -3.31 28.88
CA VAL A 175 40.50 -2.96 30.31
C VAL A 175 41.18 -4.04 31.19
N ILE A 176 40.93 -5.35 30.89
CA ILE A 176 41.57 -6.42 31.66
C ILE A 176 43.08 -6.43 31.47
N ARG A 177 43.63 -6.16 30.29
CA ARG A 177 45.06 -6.06 30.02
C ARG A 177 45.68 -4.86 30.78
N GLU A 178 45.03 -3.69 30.76
CA GLU A 178 45.45 -2.54 31.54
C GLU A 178 45.53 -2.86 33.06
N GLU A 179 44.53 -3.53 33.59
CA GLU A 179 44.50 -3.93 35.03
C GLU A 179 45.59 -4.95 35.37
N LEU A 180 45.97 -5.81 34.40
CA LEU A 180 47.03 -6.80 34.57
C LEU A 180 48.45 -6.22 34.35
N GLY A 181 48.55 -4.96 33.89
CA GLY A 181 49.85 -4.31 33.61
C GLY A 181 50.54 -4.86 32.34
N GLU A 182 49.80 -5.51 31.45
CA GLU A 182 50.30 -5.93 30.13
C GLU A 182 50.25 -4.71 29.20
N GLU A 183 51.43 -4.07 28.95
CA GLU A 183 51.53 -3.04 27.89
C GLU A 183 51.31 -3.72 26.53
N ASP A 184 50.52 -3.07 25.62
CA ASP A 184 50.40 -3.49 24.23
C ASP A 184 51.79 -3.42 23.56
N ASP A 185 52.42 -4.57 23.38
CA ASP A 185 53.52 -4.69 22.44
C ASP A 185 52.91 -4.59 21.01
N GLU A 186 53.28 -3.49 20.30
CA GLU A 186 52.96 -3.25 18.89
C GLU A 186 53.50 -4.35 17.97
#